data_c73ce2dcf5e725aca2d2b590d728868b
#
_entry.id   c73ce2dcf5e725aca2d2b590d728868b
#
_cell.length_a   1.000
_cell.length_b   1.000
_cell.length_c   1.000
_cell.angle_alpha   90.00
_cell.angle_beta   90.00
_cell.angle_gamma   90.00
#
_symmetry.space_group_name_H-M   'P 1'
#
loop_
_entity.id
_entity.type
_entity.pdbx_description
1 polymer ?
#
loop_
_entity_poly.entity_id
_entity_poly.type
_entity_poly.pdbx_seq_one_letter_code
_entity_poly.pdbx_strand_id
1 'polypeptide(L)'
;LPAVKLGFLLQKPESDFYQAFGDAVTEAVRGARNIRGVCVLDYLQEMTPANVVAKLREMAPRVQAIAMTAVDHPNVSAAVAELRAKGIPVFSLLSDFAIGVRTAYIGVDNRKAGRVAAWTIAKTAKTPGKVALFVGSHRFLGHDLREIGFRTYFRENAPDFQLLDTLVNLEEPRFTYGATLDLIARHKDLVGFYVAGGGMEGAIE
;
A
#
# COMPACT_ATOMS: atom_id res chain seq x y z
N LEU A 1 8.72 28.77 17.47
CA LEU A 1 8.85 27.62 16.57
C LEU A 1 8.39 28.02 15.17
N PRO A 2 9.08 27.61 14.09
CA PRO A 2 8.65 27.88 12.72
C PRO A 2 7.31 27.20 12.44
N ALA A 3 6.42 27.90 11.71
CA ALA A 3 5.18 27.33 11.24
C ALA A 3 5.46 26.51 9.97
N VAL A 4 5.06 25.23 9.96
CA VAL A 4 5.26 24.32 8.84
C VAL A 4 3.92 23.67 8.49
N LYS A 5 3.48 23.84 7.24
CA LYS A 5 2.30 23.17 6.70
C LYS A 5 2.74 21.92 5.94
N LEU A 6 2.29 20.76 6.40
CA LEU A 6 2.58 19.46 5.79
C LEU A 6 1.31 18.92 5.13
N GLY A 7 1.41 18.62 3.84
CA GLY A 7 0.33 18.03 3.05
C GLY A 7 0.34 16.52 3.16
N PHE A 8 -0.82 15.93 3.40
CA PHE A 8 -1.03 14.49 3.32
C PHE A 8 -2.14 14.20 2.32
N LEU A 9 -1.81 13.42 1.30
CA LEU A 9 -2.76 12.99 0.28
C LEU A 9 -2.92 11.47 0.38
N LEU A 10 -4.04 11.05 0.94
CA LEU A 10 -4.38 9.65 1.16
C LEU A 10 -5.41 9.17 0.12
N GLN A 11 -5.85 7.94 0.22
CA GLN A 11 -6.88 7.37 -0.66
C GLN A 11 -8.05 6.81 0.13
N LYS A 12 -9.15 6.46 -0.56
CA LYS A 12 -10.30 5.76 0.01
C LYS A 12 -10.77 6.39 1.33
N PRO A 13 -11.39 7.58 1.28
CA PRO A 13 -11.85 8.29 2.48
C PRO A 13 -12.88 7.50 3.31
N GLU A 14 -13.54 6.50 2.71
CA GLU A 14 -14.49 5.59 3.35
C GLU A 14 -13.83 4.41 4.09
N SER A 15 -12.51 4.19 3.89
CA SER A 15 -11.77 3.09 4.53
C SER A 15 -11.38 3.44 5.95
N ASP A 16 -11.76 2.61 6.93
CA ASP A 16 -11.39 2.76 8.34
C ASP A 16 -9.87 2.88 8.52
N PHE A 17 -9.09 2.12 7.73
CA PHE A 17 -7.64 2.20 7.76
C PHE A 17 -7.13 3.59 7.39
N TYR A 18 -7.64 4.17 6.29
CA TYR A 18 -7.16 5.48 5.85
C TYR A 18 -7.69 6.62 6.70
N GLN A 19 -8.87 6.48 7.31
CA GLN A 19 -9.37 7.42 8.31
C GLN A 19 -8.47 7.41 9.55
N ALA A 20 -8.24 6.24 10.14
CA ALA A 20 -7.34 6.11 11.29
C ALA A 20 -5.92 6.61 11.00
N PHE A 21 -5.42 6.36 9.78
CA PHE A 21 -4.11 6.86 9.36
C PHE A 21 -4.09 8.39 9.22
N GLY A 22 -5.16 8.98 8.67
CA GLY A 22 -5.34 10.44 8.58
C GLY A 22 -5.37 11.11 9.95
N ASP A 23 -6.08 10.51 10.91
CA ASP A 23 -6.12 10.99 12.30
C ASP A 23 -4.73 10.91 12.96
N ALA A 24 -4.04 9.78 12.79
CA ALA A 24 -2.72 9.56 13.34
C ALA A 24 -1.68 10.57 12.81
N VAL A 25 -1.66 10.85 11.50
CA VAL A 25 -0.73 11.84 10.93
C VAL A 25 -1.09 13.26 11.37
N THR A 26 -2.38 13.57 11.52
CA THR A 26 -2.85 14.87 12.00
C THR A 26 -2.39 15.11 13.45
N GLU A 27 -2.56 14.11 14.31
CA GLU A 27 -2.12 14.16 15.70
C GLU A 27 -0.58 14.27 15.79
N ALA A 28 0.15 13.46 15.00
CA ALA A 28 1.61 13.49 14.96
C ALA A 28 2.15 14.87 14.55
N VAL A 29 1.56 15.50 13.53
CA VAL A 29 1.95 16.84 13.08
C VAL A 29 1.66 17.89 14.17
N ARG A 30 0.50 17.80 14.83
CA ARG A 30 0.13 18.70 15.94
C ARG A 30 1.05 18.54 17.15
N GLY A 31 1.43 17.29 17.46
CA GLY A 31 2.29 16.95 18.60
C GLY A 31 3.79 17.18 18.37
N ALA A 32 4.21 17.57 17.16
CA ALA A 32 5.62 17.76 16.82
C ALA A 32 6.26 18.89 17.65
N ARG A 33 7.27 18.55 18.46
CA ARG A 33 7.86 19.49 19.45
C ARG A 33 8.77 20.56 18.82
N ASN A 34 9.32 20.30 17.63
CA ASN A 34 10.33 21.15 17.01
C ASN A 34 9.75 22.13 15.97
N ILE A 35 8.46 22.02 15.67
CA ILE A 35 7.74 22.87 14.71
C ILE A 35 6.37 23.24 15.27
N ARG A 36 5.77 24.29 14.73
CA ARG A 36 4.34 24.55 14.84
C ARG A 36 3.67 23.93 13.61
N GLY A 37 3.43 22.60 13.66
CA GLY A 37 2.91 21.84 12.54
C GLY A 37 1.44 22.14 12.24
N VAL A 38 1.11 22.29 10.96
CA VAL A 38 -0.26 22.33 10.45
C VAL A 38 -0.41 21.21 9.45
N CYS A 39 -1.32 20.27 9.71
CA CYS A 39 -1.66 19.20 8.79
C CYS A 39 -2.69 19.70 7.77
N VAL A 40 -2.41 19.52 6.48
CA VAL A 40 -3.34 19.72 5.36
C VAL A 40 -3.62 18.33 4.78
N LEU A 41 -4.72 17.73 5.24
CA LEU A 41 -5.12 16.38 4.84
C LEU A 41 -6.16 16.46 3.72
N ASP A 42 -5.97 15.67 2.66
CA ASP A 42 -6.93 15.49 1.57
C ASP A 42 -6.94 14.03 1.12
N TYR A 43 -7.98 13.63 0.40
CA TYR A 43 -8.20 12.26 -0.04
C TYR A 43 -8.44 12.18 -1.55
N LEU A 44 -7.93 11.10 -2.15
CA LEU A 44 -8.22 10.69 -3.52
C LEU A 44 -9.38 9.70 -3.51
N GLN A 45 -10.48 10.07 -4.16
CA GLN A 45 -11.62 9.17 -4.38
C GLN A 45 -11.25 8.07 -5.38
N GLU A 46 -10.55 8.45 -6.45
CA GLU A 46 -10.10 7.55 -7.49
C GLU A 46 -8.59 7.66 -7.66
N MET A 47 -7.90 6.53 -7.59
CA MET A 47 -6.45 6.43 -7.73
C MET A 47 -6.04 6.33 -9.22
N THR A 48 -6.50 7.29 -10.05
CA THR A 48 -6.01 7.44 -11.42
C THR A 48 -4.79 8.36 -11.47
N PRO A 49 -3.83 8.15 -12.38
CA PRO A 49 -2.67 9.04 -12.50
C PRO A 49 -3.05 10.51 -12.71
N ALA A 50 -4.13 10.77 -13.45
CA ALA A 50 -4.63 12.13 -13.71
C ALA A 50 -5.12 12.79 -12.43
N ASN A 51 -5.93 12.09 -11.62
CA ASN A 51 -6.45 12.61 -10.35
C ASN A 51 -5.32 12.84 -9.35
N VAL A 52 -4.35 11.92 -9.27
CA VAL A 52 -3.14 12.08 -8.44
C VAL A 52 -2.39 13.36 -8.80
N VAL A 53 -2.11 13.57 -10.09
CA VAL A 53 -1.41 14.77 -10.58
C VAL A 53 -2.20 16.05 -10.30
N ALA A 54 -3.51 16.03 -10.54
CA ALA A 54 -4.38 17.18 -10.27
C ALA A 54 -4.36 17.57 -8.78
N LYS A 55 -4.54 16.57 -7.88
CA LYS A 55 -4.52 16.80 -6.44
C LYS A 55 -3.15 17.24 -5.91
N LEU A 56 -2.07 16.68 -6.45
CA LEU A 56 -0.71 17.15 -6.13
C LEU A 56 -0.54 18.66 -6.46
N ARG A 57 -0.97 19.07 -7.64
CA ARG A 57 -0.88 20.48 -8.08
C ARG A 57 -1.78 21.42 -7.27
N GLU A 58 -2.95 20.96 -6.86
CA GLU A 58 -3.87 21.69 -5.98
C GLU A 58 -3.28 21.89 -4.58
N MET A 59 -2.65 20.85 -4.01
CA MET A 59 -2.07 20.87 -2.66
C MET A 59 -0.77 21.68 -2.60
N ALA A 60 0.07 21.58 -3.60
CA ALA A 60 1.42 22.12 -3.63
C ALA A 60 1.56 23.60 -3.17
N PRO A 61 0.72 24.56 -3.63
CA PRO A 61 0.84 25.96 -3.21
C PRO A 61 0.46 26.22 -1.74
N ARG A 62 -0.10 25.24 -1.05
CA ARG A 62 -0.64 25.36 0.30
C ARG A 62 0.29 24.84 1.38
N VAL A 63 1.37 24.11 1.00
CA VAL A 63 2.20 23.32 1.91
C VAL A 63 3.69 23.44 1.60
N GLN A 64 4.56 23.09 2.55
CA GLN A 64 6.00 23.06 2.36
C GLN A 64 6.55 21.67 2.02
N ALA A 65 5.78 20.61 2.28
CA ALA A 65 6.11 19.24 1.91
C ALA A 65 4.83 18.43 1.70
N ILE A 66 4.89 17.37 0.90
CA ILE A 66 3.76 16.48 0.67
C ILE A 66 4.19 15.04 0.96
N ALA A 67 3.37 14.32 1.73
CA ALA A 67 3.49 12.88 1.91
C ALA A 67 2.20 12.22 1.39
N MET A 68 2.31 11.17 0.57
CA MET A 68 1.14 10.63 -0.10
C MET A 68 1.25 9.16 -0.44
N THR A 69 0.09 8.53 -0.63
CA THR A 69 -0.03 7.24 -1.29
C THR A 69 -0.38 7.44 -2.76
N ALA A 70 0.25 6.70 -3.67
CA ALA A 70 -0.07 6.78 -5.09
C ALA A 70 0.29 5.50 -5.83
N VAL A 71 -0.29 5.35 -7.03
CA VAL A 71 0.17 4.37 -8.01
C VAL A 71 1.53 4.79 -8.58
N ASP A 72 2.38 3.82 -8.89
CA ASP A 72 3.63 4.09 -9.59
C ASP A 72 3.36 4.25 -11.10
N HIS A 73 3.47 5.49 -11.59
CA HIS A 73 3.16 5.83 -12.96
C HIS A 73 4.04 6.99 -13.46
N PRO A 74 4.50 6.99 -14.73
CA PRO A 74 5.38 8.03 -15.28
C PRO A 74 4.83 9.46 -15.11
N ASN A 75 3.52 9.68 -15.29
CA ASN A 75 2.91 11.01 -15.12
C ASN A 75 2.99 11.49 -13.67
N VAL A 76 2.85 10.58 -12.70
CA VAL A 76 3.00 10.89 -11.26
C VAL A 76 4.46 11.24 -10.97
N SER A 77 5.39 10.45 -11.50
CA SER A 77 6.84 10.71 -11.34
C SER A 77 7.23 12.08 -11.94
N ALA A 78 6.68 12.43 -13.11
CA ALA A 78 6.92 13.73 -13.72
C ALA A 78 6.40 14.89 -12.84
N ALA A 79 5.18 14.77 -12.30
CA ALA A 79 4.61 15.77 -11.40
C ALA A 79 5.42 15.91 -10.09
N VAL A 80 5.91 14.80 -9.54
CA VAL A 80 6.80 14.81 -8.36
C VAL A 80 8.11 15.54 -8.68
N ALA A 81 8.70 15.28 -9.84
CA ALA A 81 9.91 15.97 -10.29
C ALA A 81 9.70 17.50 -10.45
N GLU A 82 8.55 17.91 -11.01
CA GLU A 82 8.15 19.33 -11.11
C GLU A 82 8.06 20.00 -9.73
N LEU A 83 7.46 19.33 -8.74
CA LEU A 83 7.33 19.86 -7.39
C LEU A 83 8.68 19.95 -6.68
N ARG A 84 9.52 18.93 -6.84
CA ARG A 84 10.88 18.94 -6.30
C ARG A 84 11.69 20.10 -6.86
N ALA A 85 11.60 20.38 -8.16
CA ALA A 85 12.26 21.53 -8.81
C ALA A 85 11.78 22.88 -8.25
N LYS A 86 10.53 22.93 -7.74
CA LYS A 86 9.95 24.09 -7.05
C LYS A 86 10.27 24.14 -5.54
N GLY A 87 11.11 23.24 -5.04
CA GLY A 87 11.49 23.17 -3.63
C GLY A 87 10.45 22.52 -2.71
N ILE A 88 9.47 21.81 -3.25
CA ILE A 88 8.45 21.09 -2.48
C ILE A 88 8.81 19.59 -2.46
N PRO A 89 9.37 19.06 -1.36
CA PRO A 89 9.69 17.65 -1.24
C PRO A 89 8.42 16.78 -1.20
N VAL A 90 8.48 15.64 -1.90
CA VAL A 90 7.38 14.65 -1.92
C VAL A 90 7.91 13.33 -1.36
N PHE A 91 7.15 12.76 -0.43
CA PHE A 91 7.42 11.47 0.22
C PHE A 91 6.36 10.45 -0.19
N SER A 92 6.79 9.25 -0.56
CA SER A 92 5.88 8.13 -0.78
C SER A 92 5.55 7.43 0.55
N LEU A 93 4.28 7.08 0.75
CA LEU A 93 3.77 6.40 1.94
C LEU A 93 3.23 5.02 1.59
N LEU A 94 3.46 4.02 2.43
CA LEU A 94 2.89 2.65 2.39
C LEU A 94 3.31 1.84 1.16
N SER A 95 3.12 2.37 -0.04
CA SER A 95 3.59 1.85 -1.32
C SER A 95 4.53 2.85 -1.95
N ASP A 96 5.67 2.40 -2.43
CA ASP A 96 6.65 3.29 -3.05
C ASP A 96 6.25 3.66 -4.48
N PHE A 97 6.62 4.84 -4.93
CA PHE A 97 6.41 5.35 -6.28
C PHE A 97 7.42 6.46 -6.59
N ALA A 98 7.53 6.86 -7.85
CA ALA A 98 8.42 7.94 -8.31
C ALA A 98 9.87 7.78 -7.83
N ILE A 99 10.38 6.54 -7.84
CA ILE A 99 11.74 6.21 -7.41
C ILE A 99 12.75 7.03 -8.24
N GLY A 100 13.73 7.63 -7.55
CA GLY A 100 14.73 8.50 -8.15
C GLY A 100 14.36 10.00 -8.16
N VAL A 101 13.08 10.36 -8.05
CA VAL A 101 12.65 11.76 -8.00
C VAL A 101 11.96 12.14 -6.69
N ARG A 102 11.28 11.21 -6.02
CA ARG A 102 10.74 11.43 -4.66
C ARG A 102 11.86 11.70 -3.66
N THR A 103 11.53 12.33 -2.54
CA THR A 103 12.50 12.64 -1.48
C THR A 103 12.87 11.39 -0.69
N ALA A 104 11.87 10.66 -0.18
CA ALA A 104 12.06 9.39 0.51
C ALA A 104 10.78 8.55 0.50
N TYR A 105 10.92 7.26 0.79
CA TYR A 105 9.84 6.34 1.07
C TYR A 105 9.70 6.12 2.57
N ILE A 106 8.48 6.17 3.05
CA ILE A 106 8.11 5.91 4.45
C ILE A 106 7.11 4.76 4.46
N GLY A 107 7.55 3.61 4.92
CA GLY A 107 6.74 2.38 4.95
C GLY A 107 7.57 1.16 5.31
N VAL A 108 6.93 0.00 5.26
CA VAL A 108 7.60 -1.28 5.51
C VAL A 108 8.41 -1.73 4.30
N ASP A 109 9.42 -2.56 4.52
CA ASP A 109 10.02 -3.33 3.43
C ASP A 109 9.00 -4.36 2.90
N ASN A 110 8.32 -4.00 1.81
CA ASN A 110 7.23 -4.79 1.25
C ASN A 110 7.70 -6.18 0.78
N ARG A 111 8.94 -6.32 0.31
CA ARG A 111 9.50 -7.63 -0.05
C ARG A 111 9.68 -8.51 1.18
N LYS A 112 10.20 -7.96 2.29
CA LYS A 112 10.30 -8.69 3.55
C LYS A 112 8.93 -9.04 4.11
N ALA A 113 7.95 -8.13 4.02
CA ALA A 113 6.58 -8.40 4.47
C ALA A 113 5.98 -9.63 3.76
N GLY A 114 6.13 -9.72 2.43
CA GLY A 114 5.72 -10.89 1.68
C GLY A 114 6.45 -12.17 2.10
N ARG A 115 7.77 -12.09 2.32
CA ARG A 115 8.57 -13.26 2.81
C ARG A 115 8.11 -13.72 4.19
N VAL A 116 7.80 -12.78 5.10
CA VAL A 116 7.29 -13.11 6.46
C VAL A 116 5.93 -13.79 6.37
N ALA A 117 5.02 -13.31 5.54
CA ALA A 117 3.72 -13.95 5.33
C ALA A 117 3.88 -15.40 4.82
N ALA A 118 4.74 -15.61 3.82
CA ALA A 118 5.04 -16.93 3.29
C ALA A 118 5.67 -17.85 4.35
N TRP A 119 6.64 -17.35 5.11
CA TRP A 119 7.26 -18.05 6.22
C TRP A 119 6.22 -18.49 7.26
N THR A 120 5.30 -17.59 7.62
CA THR A 120 4.24 -17.88 8.59
C THR A 120 3.37 -19.03 8.11
N ILE A 121 2.89 -19.00 6.86
CA ILE A 121 2.08 -20.09 6.29
C ILE A 121 2.88 -21.39 6.27
N ALA A 122 4.11 -21.37 5.76
CA ALA A 122 4.94 -22.57 5.66
C ALA A 122 5.26 -23.22 7.02
N LYS A 123 5.33 -22.41 8.10
CA LYS A 123 5.60 -22.90 9.47
C LYS A 123 4.37 -23.33 10.23
N THR A 124 3.20 -22.80 9.88
CA THR A 124 1.94 -23.13 10.57
C THR A 124 1.15 -24.24 9.89
N ALA A 125 1.35 -24.45 8.59
CA ALA A 125 0.73 -25.56 7.85
C ALA A 125 1.27 -26.90 8.36
N LYS A 126 0.35 -27.85 8.64
CA LYS A 126 0.72 -29.19 9.11
C LYS A 126 1.43 -30.02 8.04
N THR A 127 1.03 -29.82 6.79
CA THR A 127 1.58 -30.49 5.61
C THR A 127 1.67 -29.48 4.47
N PRO A 128 2.59 -29.65 3.50
CA PRO A 128 2.56 -28.90 2.26
C PRO A 128 1.21 -29.06 1.53
N GLY A 129 0.81 -28.01 0.83
CA GLY A 129 -0.44 -27.97 0.08
C GLY A 129 -0.50 -26.72 -0.80
N LYS A 130 -1.69 -26.36 -1.26
CA LYS A 130 -1.89 -25.16 -2.07
C LYS A 130 -1.93 -23.90 -1.21
N VAL A 131 -1.33 -22.83 -1.76
CA VAL A 131 -1.30 -21.51 -1.12
C VAL A 131 -1.73 -20.47 -2.11
N ALA A 132 -2.62 -19.56 -1.70
CA ALA A 132 -3.11 -18.47 -2.53
C ALA A 132 -2.58 -17.11 -2.05
N LEU A 133 -2.64 -16.13 -2.96
CA LEU A 133 -2.27 -14.75 -2.71
C LEU A 133 -3.30 -13.81 -3.33
N PHE A 134 -3.75 -12.84 -2.55
CA PHE A 134 -4.53 -11.72 -3.02
C PHE A 134 -3.69 -10.45 -3.03
N VAL A 135 -3.84 -9.65 -4.08
CA VAL A 135 -3.31 -8.28 -4.18
C VAL A 135 -4.45 -7.33 -4.51
N GLY A 136 -4.38 -6.11 -4.02
CA GLY A 136 -5.37 -5.11 -4.36
C GLY A 136 -5.28 -4.69 -5.83
N SER A 137 -4.08 -4.44 -6.31
CA SER A 137 -3.79 -4.09 -7.69
C SER A 137 -2.29 -4.11 -7.96
N HIS A 138 -1.87 -4.57 -9.14
CA HIS A 138 -0.48 -4.48 -9.63
C HIS A 138 -0.04 -3.04 -9.96
N ARG A 139 -0.88 -2.04 -9.79
CA ARG A 139 -0.53 -0.63 -9.96
C ARG A 139 0.21 -0.05 -8.75
N PHE A 140 0.20 -0.74 -7.62
CA PHE A 140 0.92 -0.39 -6.42
C PHE A 140 2.19 -1.24 -6.29
N LEU A 141 3.34 -0.60 -6.38
CA LEU A 141 4.64 -1.27 -6.24
C LEU A 141 4.76 -2.07 -4.94
N GLY A 142 4.12 -1.61 -3.86
CA GLY A 142 4.09 -2.32 -2.59
C GLY A 142 3.43 -3.70 -2.69
N HIS A 143 2.37 -3.85 -3.47
CA HIS A 143 1.69 -5.13 -3.71
C HIS A 143 2.58 -6.08 -4.54
N ASP A 144 3.19 -5.59 -5.61
CA ASP A 144 4.12 -6.37 -6.43
C ASP A 144 5.31 -6.86 -5.61
N LEU A 145 5.90 -6.00 -4.80
CA LEU A 145 7.03 -6.39 -3.94
C LEU A 145 6.64 -7.43 -2.88
N ARG A 146 5.43 -7.34 -2.31
CA ARG A 146 4.91 -8.35 -1.39
C ARG A 146 4.71 -9.68 -2.10
N GLU A 147 4.12 -9.69 -3.29
CA GLU A 147 3.98 -10.88 -4.12
C GLU A 147 5.34 -11.50 -4.46
N ILE A 148 6.28 -10.70 -4.95
CA ILE A 148 7.63 -11.17 -5.25
C ILE A 148 8.29 -11.81 -4.03
N GLY A 149 8.21 -11.17 -2.87
CA GLY A 149 8.75 -11.69 -1.61
C GLY A 149 8.11 -13.01 -1.20
N PHE A 150 6.78 -13.09 -1.31
CA PHE A 150 5.99 -14.27 -0.98
C PHE A 150 6.35 -15.47 -1.87
N ARG A 151 6.31 -15.29 -3.19
CA ARG A 151 6.64 -16.34 -4.16
C ARG A 151 8.11 -16.79 -4.06
N THR A 152 9.02 -15.82 -3.88
CA THR A 152 10.44 -16.11 -3.72
C THR A 152 10.71 -16.97 -2.48
N TYR A 153 10.05 -16.67 -1.36
CA TYR A 153 10.23 -17.48 -0.14
C TYR A 153 9.86 -18.95 -0.36
N PHE A 154 8.69 -19.23 -0.92
CA PHE A 154 8.26 -20.61 -1.17
C PHE A 154 9.23 -21.34 -2.10
N ARG A 155 9.63 -20.71 -3.22
CA ARG A 155 10.58 -21.27 -4.17
C ARG A 155 11.91 -21.66 -3.50
N GLU A 156 12.41 -20.83 -2.59
CA GLU A 156 13.72 -21.00 -1.97
C GLU A 156 13.70 -21.91 -0.73
N ASN A 157 12.61 -21.88 0.05
CA ASN A 157 12.62 -22.45 1.41
C ASN A 157 11.51 -23.49 1.65
N ALA A 158 10.51 -23.57 0.77
CA ALA A 158 9.40 -24.50 0.92
C ALA A 158 8.83 -24.92 -0.46
N PRO A 159 9.66 -25.54 -1.33
CA PRO A 159 9.30 -25.86 -2.71
C PRO A 159 8.17 -26.89 -2.84
N ASP A 160 7.86 -27.62 -1.76
CA ASP A 160 6.79 -28.64 -1.76
C ASP A 160 5.37 -27.99 -1.71
N PHE A 161 5.27 -26.70 -1.45
CA PHE A 161 4.00 -25.98 -1.51
C PHE A 161 3.70 -25.55 -2.95
N GLN A 162 2.45 -25.67 -3.35
CA GLN A 162 1.98 -25.21 -4.67
C GLN A 162 1.36 -23.82 -4.56
N LEU A 163 1.97 -22.83 -5.18
CA LEU A 163 1.39 -21.49 -5.25
C LEU A 163 0.39 -21.40 -6.40
N LEU A 164 -0.81 -20.95 -6.07
CA LEU A 164 -1.84 -20.63 -7.05
C LEU A 164 -1.55 -19.28 -7.74
N ASP A 165 -2.28 -19.02 -8.83
CA ASP A 165 -2.24 -17.72 -9.48
C ASP A 165 -2.71 -16.62 -8.52
N THR A 166 -2.13 -15.43 -8.66
CA THR A 166 -2.49 -14.29 -7.83
C THR A 166 -3.88 -13.77 -8.18
N LEU A 167 -4.68 -13.54 -7.15
CA LEU A 167 -6.02 -12.99 -7.27
C LEU A 167 -5.99 -11.47 -7.02
N VAL A 168 -6.68 -10.72 -7.86
CA VAL A 168 -6.85 -9.27 -7.69
C VAL A 168 -8.19 -9.00 -7.04
N ASN A 169 -8.19 -8.40 -5.84
CA ASN A 169 -9.40 -8.14 -5.05
C ASN A 169 -9.82 -6.66 -5.03
N LEU A 170 -9.07 -5.76 -5.68
CA LEU A 170 -9.28 -4.31 -5.68
C LEU A 170 -9.37 -3.68 -4.28
N GLU A 171 -8.88 -4.40 -3.27
CA GLU A 171 -9.01 -4.05 -1.84
C GLU A 171 -10.48 -3.94 -1.39
N GLU A 172 -11.38 -4.69 -2.04
CA GLU A 172 -12.82 -4.69 -1.75
C GLU A 172 -13.18 -5.95 -0.96
N PRO A 173 -13.75 -5.82 0.26
CA PRO A 173 -14.12 -6.96 1.11
C PRO A 173 -15.05 -7.95 0.40
N ARG A 174 -16.05 -7.46 -0.33
CA ARG A 174 -17.02 -8.32 -1.06
C ARG A 174 -16.36 -9.20 -2.12
N PHE A 175 -15.41 -8.67 -2.87
CA PHE A 175 -14.66 -9.45 -3.86
C PHE A 175 -13.75 -10.48 -3.19
N THR A 176 -13.11 -10.08 -2.08
CA THR A 176 -12.26 -10.98 -1.31
C THR A 176 -13.07 -12.13 -0.71
N TYR A 177 -14.25 -11.85 -0.14
CA TYR A 177 -15.18 -12.86 0.38
C TYR A 177 -15.55 -13.90 -0.69
N GLY A 178 -16.11 -13.45 -1.81
CA GLY A 178 -16.52 -14.36 -2.89
C GLY A 178 -15.36 -15.20 -3.44
N ALA A 179 -14.20 -14.59 -3.64
CA ALA A 179 -13.01 -15.28 -4.13
C ALA A 179 -12.44 -16.27 -3.09
N THR A 180 -12.55 -15.97 -1.79
CA THR A 180 -12.13 -16.88 -0.72
C THR A 180 -13.01 -18.12 -0.66
N LEU A 181 -14.35 -17.97 -0.75
CA LEU A 181 -15.28 -19.09 -0.82
C LEU A 181 -14.99 -19.98 -2.04
N ASP A 182 -14.74 -19.38 -3.19
CA ASP A 182 -14.38 -20.09 -4.42
C ASP A 182 -13.09 -20.89 -4.28
N LEU A 183 -12.06 -20.29 -3.67
CA LEU A 183 -10.79 -20.97 -3.38
C LEU A 183 -10.99 -22.20 -2.50
N ILE A 184 -11.73 -22.07 -1.40
CA ILE A 184 -12.00 -23.17 -0.46
C ILE A 184 -12.82 -24.27 -1.14
N ALA A 185 -13.77 -23.89 -1.99
CA ALA A 185 -14.60 -24.85 -2.72
C ALA A 185 -13.81 -25.68 -3.73
N ARG A 186 -12.90 -25.01 -4.48
CA ARG A 186 -12.11 -25.63 -5.58
C ARG A 186 -10.85 -26.35 -5.10
N HIS A 187 -10.27 -25.94 -3.99
CA HIS A 187 -8.98 -26.46 -3.50
C HIS A 187 -9.11 -27.02 -2.08
N LYS A 188 -9.46 -28.31 -1.99
CA LYS A 188 -9.60 -29.00 -0.70
C LYS A 188 -8.25 -29.18 0.03
N ASP A 189 -7.16 -29.03 -0.69
CA ASP A 189 -5.76 -29.04 -0.24
C ASP A 189 -5.18 -27.63 -0.01
N LEU A 190 -6.04 -26.58 0.03
CA LEU A 190 -5.64 -25.23 0.40
C LEU A 190 -5.23 -25.19 1.88
N VAL A 191 -4.00 -24.80 2.15
CA VAL A 191 -3.43 -24.75 3.53
C VAL A 191 -3.26 -23.33 4.06
N GLY A 192 -3.43 -22.34 3.21
CA GLY A 192 -3.36 -20.93 3.62
C GLY A 192 -3.43 -19.97 2.45
N PHE A 193 -3.69 -18.72 2.79
CA PHE A 193 -3.61 -17.63 1.82
C PHE A 193 -3.13 -16.34 2.50
N TYR A 194 -2.65 -15.41 1.68
CA TYR A 194 -2.17 -14.11 2.11
C TYR A 194 -2.91 -13.00 1.38
N VAL A 195 -3.48 -12.05 2.10
CA VAL A 195 -4.06 -10.81 1.53
C VAL A 195 -3.01 -9.71 1.67
N ALA A 196 -2.39 -9.35 0.55
CA ALA A 196 -1.25 -8.42 0.53
C ALA A 196 -1.66 -6.94 0.49
N GLY A 197 -2.93 -6.64 0.54
CA GLY A 197 -3.50 -5.27 0.53
C GLY A 197 -4.72 -5.17 1.44
N GLY A 198 -5.66 -4.30 1.10
CA GLY A 198 -6.97 -4.22 1.74
C GLY A 198 -7.93 -5.32 1.32
N GLY A 199 -9.12 -5.33 1.94
CA GLY A 199 -10.16 -6.34 1.69
C GLY A 199 -10.03 -7.60 2.54
N MET A 200 -9.12 -7.60 3.53
CA MET A 200 -8.89 -8.73 4.42
C MET A 200 -10.14 -9.09 5.24
N GLU A 201 -10.97 -8.14 5.55
CA GLU A 201 -12.23 -8.27 6.28
C GLU A 201 -13.13 -9.33 5.63
N GLY A 202 -13.27 -9.26 4.30
CA GLY A 202 -14.05 -10.23 3.55
C GLY A 202 -13.43 -11.65 3.49
N ALA A 203 -12.15 -11.79 3.79
CA ALA A 203 -11.51 -13.11 3.85
C ALA A 203 -11.68 -13.78 5.21
N ILE A 204 -12.07 -13.02 6.25
CA ILE A 204 -12.26 -13.49 7.63
C ILE A 204 -13.73 -13.89 7.87
N GLU A 205 -14.69 -13.29 7.16
CA GLU A 205 -16.08 -13.66 7.18
C GLU A 205 -16.33 -15.08 6.64
#